data_74a5ec9c9e74170490cd4a3ac8615168
#
_entry.id   74a5ec9c9e74170490cd4a3ac8615168
#
_cell.length_a   1.000
_cell.length_b   1.000
_cell.length_c   1.000
_cell.angle_alpha   90.00
_cell.angle_beta   90.00
_cell.angle_gamma   90.00
#
_symmetry.space_group_name_H-M   'P 1'
#
loop_
_entity.id
_entity.type
_entity.pdbx_description
1 polymer ?
#
loop_
_entity_poly.entity_id
_entity_poly.type
_entity_poly.pdbx_seq_one_letter_code
_entity_poly.pdbx_strand_id
1 'polypeptide(L)'
;MTQHQPQNKANTWFKTSSHGMNALLVACAMLGSSAAWAVDPSVKQLRVGYQKASVNLVIAQQQKLFEQEFPNAKITWNEFPGGPQILEALAVGSIDIGATGDTPPVYAQAGNKPLHYFAYETAKPLASAILVPSDSKITQLRQLKGKRIGVHRGSSSHYLLVQAVRKAGLQWTDVQPIWLSPADARAAFQKGAIDAWAIWDPYYAAAQLEDKAKVLASGKGLSPNYTFYLASNNLVKSHPQALKGIIKQVNVADKWVQNNKAATASLFAKSTGLKPVVSQTFIQRRPNPSGAALLNKKVIADQQELANRFSELKIIPKSINIQQAVWAGK
;
A
#
# COMPACT_ATOMS: atom_id res chain seq x y z
N MET A 1 -19.73 -9.99 77.86
CA MET A 1 -18.70 -10.03 78.93
C MET A 1 -17.53 -9.26 78.44
N THR A 2 -17.40 -8.07 78.96
CA THR A 2 -16.24 -7.35 79.54
C THR A 2 -15.12 -7.05 78.46
N GLN A 3 -15.06 -5.80 77.94
CA GLN A 3 -14.39 -4.61 78.52
C GLN A 3 -12.90 -4.83 78.81
N HIS A 4 -11.96 -4.10 78.11
CA HIS A 4 -11.30 -2.97 78.74
C HIS A 4 -10.32 -2.30 77.73
N GLN A 5 -10.50 -1.02 77.49
CA GLN A 5 -9.42 -0.04 77.35
C GLN A 5 -8.94 0.33 78.76
N PRO A 6 -7.73 0.92 78.95
CA PRO A 6 -7.58 2.35 78.79
C PRO A 6 -6.14 2.88 78.43
N GLN A 7 -6.11 4.07 77.83
CA GLN A 7 -5.56 5.36 78.27
C GLN A 7 -4.03 5.51 78.52
N ASN A 8 -3.38 6.36 77.72
CA ASN A 8 -3.02 7.78 77.98
C ASN A 8 -1.75 8.04 78.86
N LYS A 9 -0.86 8.87 78.27
CA LYS A 9 -0.12 10.03 78.89
C LYS A 9 1.08 10.33 78.00
N ALA A 10 1.20 11.41 77.28
CA ALA A 10 1.31 12.84 77.60
C ALA A 10 2.69 13.29 78.04
N ASN A 11 3.12 14.32 77.29
CA ASN A 11 4.04 15.42 77.71
C ASN A 11 5.57 15.11 77.70
N THR A 12 6.46 15.99 77.31
CA THR A 12 6.53 17.45 77.06
C THR A 12 7.96 17.84 76.66
N TRP A 13 8.05 18.95 75.82
CA TRP A 13 9.11 19.99 75.85
C TRP A 13 10.52 19.69 75.33
N PHE A 14 11.08 20.39 74.39
CA PHE A 14 11.84 21.65 74.42
C PHE A 14 12.21 22.15 73.00
N LYS A 15 11.81 23.30 72.66
CA LYS A 15 12.40 24.57 72.25
C LYS A 15 13.65 24.58 71.35
N THR A 16 13.43 25.21 70.21
CA THR A 16 14.18 26.31 69.50
C THR A 16 15.65 26.16 69.19
N SER A 17 15.95 26.28 67.87
CA SER A 17 16.76 27.45 67.43
C SER A 17 16.69 27.56 65.87
N SER A 18 16.46 28.79 65.49
CA SER A 18 16.51 29.30 64.11
C SER A 18 17.94 29.31 63.57
N HIS A 19 18.15 28.83 62.35
CA HIS A 19 19.09 29.45 61.40
C HIS A 19 18.62 29.16 60.00
N GLY A 20 18.38 30.20 59.26
CA GLY A 20 17.96 30.19 57.89
C GLY A 20 19.06 29.68 56.95
N MET A 21 18.62 28.99 55.93
CA MET A 21 19.40 28.91 54.70
C MET A 21 18.42 28.63 53.56
N ASN A 22 18.30 29.63 52.71
CA ASN A 22 17.56 29.58 51.45
C ASN A 22 18.11 28.46 50.58
N ALA A 23 17.34 27.35 50.42
CA ALA A 23 17.57 26.41 49.38
C ALA A 23 16.68 26.77 48.21
N LEU A 24 17.25 27.42 47.18
CA LEU A 24 16.65 27.56 45.86
C LEU A 24 16.39 26.17 45.26
N LEU A 25 15.15 25.79 45.26
CA LEU A 25 14.68 24.66 44.45
C LEU A 25 14.59 25.10 43.00
N VAL A 26 15.68 24.92 42.22
CA VAL A 26 15.65 24.96 40.78
C VAL A 26 14.94 23.69 40.32
N ALA A 27 13.64 23.80 40.12
CA ALA A 27 12.87 22.78 39.38
C ALA A 27 13.29 22.89 37.92
N CYS A 28 14.26 22.06 37.49
CA CYS A 28 14.50 21.78 36.09
C CYS A 28 13.27 21.05 35.52
N ALA A 29 12.31 21.82 35.00
CA ALA A 29 11.31 21.30 34.09
C ALA A 29 12.03 20.82 32.82
N MET A 30 12.39 19.54 32.80
CA MET A 30 12.73 18.87 31.54
C MET A 30 11.45 18.82 30.70
N LEU A 31 11.23 19.87 29.92
CA LEU A 31 10.32 19.83 28.79
C LEU A 31 10.94 18.83 27.78
N GLY A 32 10.62 17.59 27.96
CA GLY A 32 10.79 16.57 26.92
C GLY A 32 9.99 17.05 25.70
N SER A 33 10.63 17.73 24.78
CA SER A 33 10.09 17.98 23.47
C SER A 33 9.93 16.63 22.76
N SER A 34 8.82 15.95 23.05
CA SER A 34 8.27 15.01 22.10
C SER A 34 8.04 15.84 20.84
N ALA A 35 8.84 15.64 19.81
CA ALA A 35 8.56 16.15 18.49
C ALA A 35 7.24 15.51 18.04
N ALA A 36 6.13 16.07 18.52
CA ALA A 36 4.82 15.83 17.96
C ALA A 36 4.96 16.27 16.50
N TRP A 37 4.88 15.31 15.59
CA TRP A 37 4.81 15.59 14.16
C TRP A 37 3.62 16.52 13.98
N ALA A 38 3.93 17.79 13.70
CA ALA A 38 2.89 18.81 13.66
C ALA A 38 1.91 18.45 12.56
N VAL A 39 0.66 18.26 12.97
CA VAL A 39 -0.50 18.22 12.06
C VAL A 39 -0.40 19.45 11.16
N ASP A 40 -0.46 19.26 9.83
CA ASP A 40 -0.48 20.40 8.92
C ASP A 40 -1.92 21.00 8.89
N PRO A 41 -2.20 22.06 9.66
CA PRO A 41 -3.56 22.60 9.78
C PRO A 41 -4.01 23.34 8.52
N SER A 42 -3.10 23.57 7.58
CA SER A 42 -3.37 24.30 6.34
C SER A 42 -4.05 23.44 5.28
N VAL A 43 -3.99 22.11 5.40
CA VAL A 43 -4.71 21.18 4.50
C VAL A 43 -6.20 21.33 4.72
N LYS A 44 -6.93 21.81 3.71
CA LYS A 44 -8.39 21.98 3.73
C LYS A 44 -9.14 20.86 3.00
N GLN A 45 -8.44 20.14 2.13
CA GLN A 45 -8.99 19.03 1.37
C GLN A 45 -7.89 18.00 1.11
N LEU A 46 -8.24 16.72 1.19
CA LEU A 46 -7.39 15.60 0.77
C LEU A 46 -8.25 14.55 0.06
N ARG A 47 -8.00 14.37 -1.24
CA ARG A 47 -8.70 13.41 -2.09
C ARG A 47 -7.82 12.21 -2.31
N VAL A 48 -8.28 11.03 -1.85
CA VAL A 48 -7.52 9.79 -1.81
C VAL A 48 -8.02 8.83 -2.89
N GLY A 49 -7.13 8.36 -3.76
CA GLY A 49 -7.39 7.30 -4.73
C GLY A 49 -6.85 5.95 -4.23
N TYR A 50 -7.68 4.91 -4.28
CA TYR A 50 -7.28 3.58 -3.84
C TYR A 50 -7.89 2.47 -4.69
N GLN A 51 -7.39 1.25 -4.52
CA GLN A 51 -7.91 0.02 -5.13
C GLN A 51 -8.35 -0.95 -4.04
N LYS A 52 -9.16 -1.95 -4.38
CA LYS A 52 -9.49 -3.05 -3.46
C LYS A 52 -8.25 -3.74 -2.88
N ALA A 53 -7.11 -3.70 -3.56
CA ALA A 53 -5.84 -4.23 -3.07
C ALA A 53 -5.14 -3.36 -2.01
N SER A 54 -5.57 -2.11 -1.81
CA SER A 54 -4.92 -1.11 -0.94
C SER A 54 -5.35 -1.29 0.52
N VAL A 55 -4.97 -2.41 1.15
CA VAL A 55 -5.44 -2.79 2.49
C VAL A 55 -5.24 -1.68 3.51
N ASN A 56 -4.04 -1.08 3.58
CA ASN A 56 -3.76 -0.05 4.57
C ASN A 56 -4.63 1.20 4.38
N LEU A 57 -4.93 1.59 3.12
CA LEU A 57 -5.84 2.72 2.85
C LEU A 57 -7.29 2.37 3.18
N VAL A 58 -7.74 1.15 2.89
CA VAL A 58 -9.10 0.71 3.27
C VAL A 58 -9.26 0.72 4.80
N ILE A 59 -8.26 0.25 5.55
CA ILE A 59 -8.29 0.32 7.02
C ILE A 59 -8.22 1.76 7.50
N ALA A 60 -7.36 2.60 6.91
CA ALA A 60 -7.27 4.02 7.26
C ALA A 60 -8.62 4.74 7.05
N GLN A 61 -9.32 4.45 5.96
CA GLN A 61 -10.68 4.94 5.69
C GLN A 61 -11.68 4.49 6.75
N GLN A 62 -11.73 3.17 7.02
CA GLN A 62 -12.70 2.59 7.95
C GLN A 62 -12.51 3.09 9.39
N GLN A 63 -11.28 3.37 9.79
CA GLN A 63 -10.93 3.90 11.12
C GLN A 63 -10.82 5.42 11.15
N LYS A 64 -11.10 6.11 10.05
CA LYS A 64 -11.03 7.57 9.93
C LYS A 64 -9.66 8.14 10.34
N LEU A 65 -8.56 7.43 9.99
CA LEU A 65 -7.23 7.82 10.44
C LEU A 65 -6.75 9.13 9.79
N PHE A 66 -7.13 9.38 8.53
CA PHE A 66 -6.77 10.64 7.86
C PHE A 66 -7.60 11.80 8.38
N GLU A 67 -8.87 11.58 8.72
CA GLU A 67 -9.73 12.58 9.36
C GLU A 67 -9.19 12.97 10.75
N GLN A 68 -8.60 12.03 11.48
CA GLN A 68 -7.94 12.31 12.77
C GLN A 68 -6.62 13.07 12.60
N GLU A 69 -5.83 12.76 11.56
CA GLU A 69 -4.55 13.44 11.28
C GLU A 69 -4.77 14.85 10.71
N PHE A 70 -5.85 15.04 9.92
CA PHE A 70 -6.18 16.30 9.27
C PHE A 70 -7.58 16.78 9.65
N PRO A 71 -7.81 17.19 10.91
CA PRO A 71 -9.16 17.47 11.44
C PRO A 71 -9.85 18.66 10.74
N ASN A 72 -9.08 19.53 10.09
CA ASN A 72 -9.61 20.68 9.34
C ASN A 72 -9.79 20.40 7.85
N ALA A 73 -9.50 19.19 7.39
CA ALA A 73 -9.57 18.81 5.99
C ALA A 73 -10.84 18.01 5.68
N LYS A 74 -11.45 18.32 4.54
CA LYS A 74 -12.46 17.42 3.94
C LYS A 74 -11.72 16.27 3.28
N ILE A 75 -11.82 15.04 3.84
CA ILE A 75 -11.25 13.84 3.25
C ILE A 75 -12.28 13.19 2.33
N THR A 76 -11.87 12.81 1.13
CA THR A 76 -12.70 12.04 0.20
C THR A 76 -11.95 10.83 -0.32
N TRP A 77 -12.65 9.71 -0.46
CA TRP A 77 -12.09 8.43 -0.84
C TRP A 77 -12.70 7.96 -2.16
N ASN A 78 -11.87 7.63 -3.13
CA ASN A 78 -12.29 7.24 -4.48
C ASN A 78 -11.68 5.88 -4.81
N GLU A 79 -12.54 4.87 -5.02
CA GLU A 79 -12.11 3.54 -5.45
C GLU A 79 -11.95 3.51 -6.97
N PHE A 80 -10.85 2.91 -7.44
CA PHE A 80 -10.53 2.71 -8.84
C PHE A 80 -10.31 1.22 -9.15
N PRO A 81 -10.63 0.76 -10.37
CA PRO A 81 -10.44 -0.63 -10.76
C PRO A 81 -8.96 -1.04 -10.90
N GLY A 82 -8.06 -0.08 -11.07
CA GLY A 82 -6.62 -0.33 -11.24
C GLY A 82 -5.78 0.94 -11.16
N GLY A 83 -4.47 0.74 -11.07
CA GLY A 83 -3.49 1.82 -10.92
C GLY A 83 -3.46 2.82 -12.09
N PRO A 84 -3.58 2.41 -13.36
CA PRO A 84 -3.62 3.36 -14.47
C PRO A 84 -4.66 4.46 -14.29
N GLN A 85 -5.88 4.12 -13.87
CA GLN A 85 -6.96 5.10 -13.66
C GLN A 85 -6.68 6.03 -12.48
N ILE A 86 -6.02 5.54 -11.42
CA ILE A 86 -5.54 6.38 -10.31
C ILE A 86 -4.56 7.44 -10.81
N LEU A 87 -3.61 7.05 -11.68
CA LEU A 87 -2.60 7.98 -12.21
C LEU A 87 -3.21 9.00 -13.20
N GLU A 88 -4.26 8.61 -13.94
CA GLU A 88 -5.06 9.57 -14.73
C GLU A 88 -5.72 10.61 -13.82
N ALA A 89 -6.43 10.15 -12.78
CA ALA A 89 -7.11 11.05 -11.83
C ALA A 89 -6.11 11.95 -11.09
N LEU A 90 -4.93 11.44 -10.74
CA LEU A 90 -3.85 12.22 -10.11
C LEU A 90 -3.32 13.30 -11.08
N ALA A 91 -3.11 12.94 -12.35
CA ALA A 91 -2.55 13.83 -13.35
C ALA A 91 -3.47 15.03 -13.67
N VAL A 92 -4.79 14.82 -13.66
CA VAL A 92 -5.78 15.89 -13.88
C VAL A 92 -6.21 16.59 -12.58
N GLY A 93 -5.61 16.23 -11.44
CA GLY A 93 -5.90 16.86 -10.14
C GLY A 93 -7.26 16.50 -9.56
N SER A 94 -7.88 15.38 -9.99
CA SER A 94 -9.13 14.88 -9.39
C SER A 94 -8.89 14.21 -8.04
N ILE A 95 -7.68 13.74 -7.77
CA ILE A 95 -7.20 13.24 -6.49
C ILE A 95 -5.85 13.88 -6.14
N ASP A 96 -5.51 13.91 -4.86
CA ASP A 96 -4.26 14.50 -4.34
C ASP A 96 -3.20 13.45 -4.06
N ILE A 97 -3.62 12.26 -3.64
CA ILE A 97 -2.76 11.09 -3.45
C ILE A 97 -3.42 9.84 -4.02
N GLY A 98 -2.58 8.85 -4.37
CA GLY A 98 -3.06 7.55 -4.80
C GLY A 98 -2.09 6.43 -4.45
N ALA A 99 -2.62 5.21 -4.21
CA ALA A 99 -1.81 4.02 -4.02
C ALA A 99 -1.97 3.07 -5.21
N THR A 100 -0.84 2.71 -5.84
CA THR A 100 -0.82 1.83 -7.00
C THR A 100 0.28 0.76 -6.87
N GLY A 101 0.25 -0.24 -7.74
CA GLY A 101 1.41 -1.11 -7.92
C GLY A 101 2.60 -0.40 -8.60
N ASP A 102 3.62 -1.17 -8.91
CA ASP A 102 4.91 -0.68 -9.45
C ASP A 102 4.84 -0.14 -10.90
N THR A 103 4.03 -0.73 -11.73
CA THR A 103 4.01 -0.43 -13.18
C THR A 103 3.26 0.85 -13.56
N PRO A 104 2.08 1.19 -13.00
CA PRO A 104 1.32 2.38 -13.41
C PRO A 104 2.13 3.68 -13.36
N PRO A 105 2.96 3.97 -12.32
CA PRO A 105 3.73 5.21 -12.28
C PRO A 105 4.77 5.31 -13.41
N VAL A 106 5.33 4.17 -13.85
CA VAL A 106 6.27 4.14 -15.00
C VAL A 106 5.59 4.59 -16.28
N TYR A 107 4.37 4.11 -16.54
CA TYR A 107 3.57 4.56 -17.67
C TYR A 107 3.23 6.04 -17.60
N ALA A 108 2.81 6.51 -16.43
CA ALA A 108 2.44 7.90 -16.23
C ALA A 108 3.65 8.82 -16.46
N GLN A 109 4.81 8.49 -15.88
CA GLN A 109 6.04 9.26 -16.06
C GLN A 109 6.52 9.24 -17.51
N ALA A 110 6.46 8.11 -18.21
CA ALA A 110 6.79 8.01 -19.63
C ALA A 110 5.84 8.82 -20.53
N GLY A 111 4.59 8.99 -20.10
CA GLY A 111 3.59 9.86 -20.70
C GLY A 111 3.67 11.33 -20.26
N ASN A 112 4.76 11.75 -19.59
CA ASN A 112 4.96 13.11 -19.03
C ASN A 112 3.87 13.56 -18.03
N LYS A 113 3.16 12.63 -17.39
CA LYS A 113 2.18 12.99 -16.38
C LYS A 113 2.88 13.38 -15.08
N PRO A 114 2.47 14.48 -14.44
CA PRO A 114 3.08 14.94 -13.21
C PRO A 114 2.70 14.01 -12.05
N LEU A 115 3.69 13.49 -11.34
CA LEU A 115 3.51 12.67 -10.15
C LEU A 115 4.79 12.68 -9.30
N HIS A 116 4.64 12.40 -8.01
CA HIS A 116 5.76 12.19 -7.10
C HIS A 116 5.57 10.90 -6.30
N TYR A 117 6.56 10.02 -6.34
CA TYR A 117 6.64 8.89 -5.41
C TYR A 117 7.01 9.43 -4.03
N PHE A 118 6.17 9.28 -3.02
CA PHE A 118 6.52 9.73 -1.68
C PHE A 118 6.68 8.59 -0.65
N ALA A 119 6.10 7.41 -0.92
CA ALA A 119 6.30 6.24 -0.08
C ALA A 119 6.08 4.93 -0.87
N TYR A 120 6.52 3.82 -0.27
CA TYR A 120 6.27 2.48 -0.79
C TYR A 120 5.95 1.50 0.35
N GLU A 121 5.21 0.43 0.05
CA GLU A 121 5.07 -0.75 0.91
C GLU A 121 6.00 -1.86 0.44
N THR A 122 6.43 -2.71 1.38
CA THR A 122 7.26 -3.89 1.15
C THR A 122 6.75 -4.75 -0.02
N ALA A 123 7.69 -5.36 -0.75
CA ALA A 123 7.41 -6.25 -1.87
C ALA A 123 6.44 -7.37 -1.51
N LYS A 124 5.47 -7.63 -2.39
CA LYS A 124 4.40 -8.63 -2.21
C LYS A 124 4.34 -9.62 -3.38
N PRO A 125 5.43 -10.34 -3.70
CA PRO A 125 5.49 -11.18 -4.89
C PRO A 125 4.46 -12.32 -4.88
N LEU A 126 4.02 -12.78 -3.71
CA LEU A 126 3.00 -13.83 -3.59
C LEU A 126 1.58 -13.31 -3.80
N ALA A 127 1.37 -12.01 -3.84
CA ALA A 127 0.05 -11.40 -4.07
C ALA A 127 -0.28 -11.18 -5.55
N SER A 128 0.50 -11.76 -6.46
CA SER A 128 0.22 -11.76 -7.90
C SER A 128 0.61 -13.09 -8.53
N ALA A 129 -0.10 -13.47 -9.60
CA ALA A 129 0.11 -14.75 -10.27
C ALA A 129 -0.30 -14.71 -11.74
N ILE A 130 0.20 -15.69 -12.51
CA ILE A 130 -0.36 -16.13 -13.76
C ILE A 130 -1.19 -17.38 -13.48
N LEU A 131 -2.46 -17.31 -13.82
CA LEU A 131 -3.45 -18.35 -13.57
C LEU A 131 -3.81 -19.03 -14.89
N VAL A 132 -4.19 -20.31 -14.79
CA VAL A 132 -4.78 -21.09 -15.88
C VAL A 132 -6.05 -21.79 -15.40
N PRO A 133 -6.99 -22.13 -16.29
CA PRO A 133 -8.19 -22.90 -15.93
C PRO A 133 -7.85 -24.23 -15.26
N SER A 134 -8.79 -24.74 -14.47
CA SER A 134 -8.60 -26.00 -13.70
C SER A 134 -8.32 -27.23 -14.59
N ASP A 135 -8.87 -27.27 -15.79
CA ASP A 135 -8.70 -28.32 -16.80
C ASP A 135 -7.56 -28.04 -17.79
N SER A 136 -6.90 -26.88 -17.69
CA SER A 136 -5.81 -26.48 -18.58
C SER A 136 -4.67 -27.49 -18.57
N LYS A 137 -4.13 -27.76 -19.76
CA LYS A 137 -2.91 -28.55 -19.98
C LYS A 137 -1.62 -27.74 -19.88
N ILE A 138 -1.74 -26.42 -19.66
CA ILE A 138 -0.60 -25.52 -19.46
C ILE A 138 -0.06 -25.74 -18.04
N THR A 139 1.14 -26.28 -17.92
CA THR A 139 1.81 -26.59 -16.65
C THR A 139 3.18 -25.87 -16.49
N GLN A 140 3.68 -25.26 -17.57
CA GLN A 140 4.96 -24.57 -17.59
C GLN A 140 4.86 -23.26 -18.38
N LEU A 141 5.65 -22.26 -17.98
CA LEU A 141 5.62 -20.92 -18.61
C LEU A 141 5.92 -20.94 -20.12
N ARG A 142 6.77 -21.86 -20.61
CA ARG A 142 7.06 -21.98 -22.06
C ARG A 142 5.82 -22.33 -22.90
N GLN A 143 4.81 -22.95 -22.29
CA GLN A 143 3.56 -23.29 -22.97
C GLN A 143 2.61 -22.11 -23.17
N LEU A 144 2.99 -20.92 -22.65
CA LEU A 144 2.29 -19.66 -22.94
C LEU A 144 2.50 -19.19 -24.40
N LYS A 145 3.44 -19.80 -25.14
CA LYS A 145 3.65 -19.46 -26.57
C LYS A 145 2.36 -19.62 -27.36
N GLY A 146 1.97 -18.57 -28.09
CA GLY A 146 0.76 -18.48 -28.89
C GLY A 146 -0.55 -18.37 -28.10
N LYS A 147 -0.50 -18.28 -26.75
CA LYS A 147 -1.69 -18.24 -25.89
C LYS A 147 -2.24 -16.84 -25.69
N ARG A 148 -3.58 -16.77 -25.60
CA ARG A 148 -4.33 -15.56 -25.24
C ARG A 148 -4.23 -15.35 -23.73
N ILE A 149 -3.63 -14.27 -23.28
CA ILE A 149 -3.39 -14.03 -21.85
C ILE A 149 -4.08 -12.73 -21.44
N GLY A 150 -5.12 -12.86 -20.63
CA GLY A 150 -5.81 -11.69 -20.06
C GLY A 150 -4.88 -10.93 -19.13
N VAL A 151 -4.78 -9.63 -19.29
CA VAL A 151 -3.94 -8.76 -18.47
C VAL A 151 -4.42 -7.31 -18.53
N HIS A 152 -4.33 -6.59 -17.42
CA HIS A 152 -4.64 -5.16 -17.39
C HIS A 152 -3.41 -4.35 -17.84
N ARG A 153 -3.56 -3.64 -18.99
CA ARG A 153 -2.46 -2.88 -19.57
C ARG A 153 -1.93 -1.83 -18.59
N GLY A 154 -0.62 -1.77 -18.43
CA GLY A 154 0.04 -0.80 -17.55
C GLY A 154 -0.08 -1.10 -16.06
N SER A 155 -0.62 -2.26 -15.67
CA SER A 155 -0.67 -2.72 -14.28
C SER A 155 0.58 -3.54 -13.90
N SER A 156 0.76 -3.83 -12.59
CA SER A 156 1.82 -4.72 -12.11
C SER A 156 1.74 -6.13 -12.69
N SER A 157 0.54 -6.61 -13.04
CA SER A 157 0.38 -7.88 -13.75
C SER A 157 0.93 -7.85 -15.16
N HIS A 158 0.95 -6.69 -15.80
CA HIS A 158 1.61 -6.56 -17.12
C HIS A 158 3.12 -6.79 -16.97
N TYR A 159 3.77 -6.19 -15.97
CA TYR A 159 5.18 -6.45 -15.70
C TYR A 159 5.43 -7.91 -15.30
N LEU A 160 4.59 -8.48 -14.44
CA LEU A 160 4.66 -9.90 -14.10
C LEU A 160 4.64 -10.78 -15.35
N LEU A 161 3.73 -10.52 -16.29
CA LEU A 161 3.64 -11.28 -17.56
C LEU A 161 4.91 -11.13 -18.41
N VAL A 162 5.42 -9.91 -18.56
CA VAL A 162 6.69 -9.64 -19.29
C VAL A 162 7.83 -10.45 -18.68
N GLN A 163 7.96 -10.47 -17.37
CA GLN A 163 9.01 -11.22 -16.70
C GLN A 163 8.83 -12.74 -16.80
N ALA A 164 7.60 -13.22 -16.79
CA ALA A 164 7.28 -14.64 -16.97
C ALA A 164 7.63 -15.13 -18.40
N VAL A 165 7.27 -14.34 -19.40
CA VAL A 165 7.58 -14.58 -20.82
C VAL A 165 9.10 -14.65 -20.99
N ARG A 166 9.85 -13.69 -20.45
CA ARG A 166 11.31 -13.68 -20.47
C ARG A 166 11.90 -14.91 -19.78
N LYS A 167 11.41 -15.26 -18.58
CA LYS A 167 11.89 -16.44 -17.83
C LYS A 167 11.62 -17.74 -18.57
N ALA A 168 10.57 -17.78 -19.39
CA ALA A 168 10.27 -18.92 -20.27
C ALA A 168 11.18 -19.04 -21.50
N GLY A 169 12.09 -18.08 -21.73
CA GLY A 169 12.91 -18.00 -22.95
C GLY A 169 12.09 -17.55 -24.18
N LEU A 170 10.92 -16.96 -23.98
CA LEU A 170 10.04 -16.47 -25.06
C LEU A 170 10.27 -14.97 -25.31
N GLN A 171 9.97 -14.55 -26.55
CA GLN A 171 9.85 -13.14 -26.90
C GLN A 171 8.47 -12.60 -26.51
N TRP A 172 8.35 -11.28 -26.29
CA TRP A 172 7.05 -10.66 -26.01
C TRP A 172 6.02 -10.90 -27.12
N THR A 173 6.48 -10.97 -28.37
CA THR A 173 5.68 -11.27 -29.55
C THR A 173 5.23 -12.74 -29.66
N ASP A 174 5.78 -13.63 -28.84
CA ASP A 174 5.36 -15.05 -28.81
C ASP A 174 4.04 -15.27 -28.06
N VAL A 175 3.50 -14.28 -27.36
CA VAL A 175 2.24 -14.38 -26.61
C VAL A 175 1.22 -13.37 -27.14
N GLN A 176 -0.07 -13.60 -26.84
CA GLN A 176 -1.17 -12.72 -27.24
C GLN A 176 -1.79 -12.06 -26.00
N PRO A 177 -1.30 -10.88 -25.56
CA PRO A 177 -1.92 -10.16 -24.46
C PRO A 177 -3.30 -9.64 -24.83
N ILE A 178 -4.32 -10.00 -24.07
CA ILE A 178 -5.70 -9.50 -24.22
C ILE A 178 -5.92 -8.44 -23.12
N TRP A 179 -6.05 -7.19 -23.55
CA TRP A 179 -6.12 -6.03 -22.66
C TRP A 179 -7.52 -5.89 -22.07
N LEU A 180 -7.70 -6.29 -20.84
CA LEU A 180 -8.99 -6.33 -20.15
C LEU A 180 -8.87 -5.68 -18.75
N SER A 181 -9.97 -5.12 -18.27
CA SER A 181 -10.08 -4.79 -16.85
C SER A 181 -10.07 -6.09 -16.01
N PRO A 182 -9.76 -6.03 -14.70
CA PRO A 182 -9.80 -7.24 -13.88
C PRO A 182 -11.14 -7.98 -13.90
N ALA A 183 -12.25 -7.25 -13.90
CA ALA A 183 -13.59 -7.84 -13.95
C ALA A 183 -13.88 -8.52 -15.30
N ASP A 184 -13.57 -7.85 -16.41
CA ASP A 184 -13.75 -8.40 -17.76
C ASP A 184 -12.84 -9.59 -18.00
N ALA A 185 -11.58 -9.52 -17.50
CA ALA A 185 -10.63 -10.62 -17.59
C ALA A 185 -11.12 -11.87 -16.83
N ARG A 186 -11.75 -11.68 -15.65
CA ARG A 186 -12.37 -12.79 -14.91
C ARG A 186 -13.50 -13.44 -15.72
N ALA A 187 -14.38 -12.62 -16.29
CA ALA A 187 -15.48 -13.12 -17.12
C ALA A 187 -14.97 -13.86 -18.38
N ALA A 188 -13.93 -13.31 -19.04
CA ALA A 188 -13.30 -13.95 -20.18
C ALA A 188 -12.61 -15.29 -19.80
N PHE A 189 -11.98 -15.32 -18.62
CA PHE A 189 -11.32 -16.52 -18.08
C PHE A 189 -12.33 -17.64 -17.81
N GLN A 190 -13.44 -17.32 -17.14
CA GLN A 190 -14.53 -18.27 -16.85
C GLN A 190 -15.17 -18.85 -18.12
N LYS A 191 -15.25 -18.06 -19.21
CA LYS A 191 -15.81 -18.45 -20.49
C LYS A 191 -14.79 -19.15 -21.41
N GLY A 192 -13.54 -19.32 -21.00
CA GLY A 192 -12.48 -19.88 -21.86
C GLY A 192 -12.07 -18.96 -23.04
N ALA A 193 -12.44 -17.68 -23.01
CA ALA A 193 -12.06 -16.71 -24.03
C ALA A 193 -10.57 -16.32 -23.94
N ILE A 194 -9.92 -16.57 -22.81
CA ILE A 194 -8.48 -16.46 -22.58
C ILE A 194 -7.94 -17.76 -22.01
N ASP A 195 -6.69 -18.09 -22.35
CA ASP A 195 -6.03 -19.35 -21.97
C ASP A 195 -5.29 -19.24 -20.63
N ALA A 196 -4.91 -18.03 -20.26
CA ALA A 196 -4.27 -17.70 -18.99
C ALA A 196 -4.65 -16.27 -18.56
N TRP A 197 -4.43 -15.96 -17.27
CA TRP A 197 -4.74 -14.67 -16.69
C TRP A 197 -3.63 -14.19 -15.76
N ALA A 198 -2.98 -13.08 -16.08
CA ALA A 198 -2.03 -12.42 -15.21
C ALA A 198 -2.77 -11.41 -14.32
N ILE A 199 -2.75 -11.61 -12.98
CA ILE A 199 -3.60 -10.89 -12.05
C ILE A 199 -2.98 -10.76 -10.65
N TRP A 200 -3.54 -9.90 -9.83
CA TRP A 200 -3.17 -9.66 -8.42
C TRP A 200 -4.35 -9.91 -7.48
N ASP A 201 -4.06 -10.01 -6.17
CA ASP A 201 -5.09 -10.10 -5.13
C ASP A 201 -5.91 -8.80 -5.01
N PRO A 202 -7.19 -8.87 -4.66
CA PRO A 202 -7.94 -10.07 -4.27
C PRO A 202 -8.51 -10.91 -5.44
N TYR A 203 -8.40 -10.46 -6.68
CA TYR A 203 -8.91 -11.20 -7.85
C TYR A 203 -8.24 -12.57 -8.00
N TYR A 204 -6.95 -12.65 -7.70
CA TYR A 204 -6.20 -13.91 -7.70
C TYR A 204 -6.78 -14.90 -6.68
N ALA A 205 -7.01 -14.48 -5.43
CA ALA A 205 -7.62 -15.35 -4.42
C ALA A 205 -9.05 -15.76 -4.82
N ALA A 206 -9.85 -14.84 -5.37
CA ALA A 206 -11.19 -15.14 -5.86
C ALA A 206 -11.16 -16.20 -6.98
N ALA A 207 -10.30 -16.05 -7.97
CA ALA A 207 -10.17 -17.01 -9.06
C ALA A 207 -9.76 -18.42 -8.55
N GLN A 208 -8.84 -18.50 -7.59
CA GLN A 208 -8.46 -19.79 -7.00
C GLN A 208 -9.59 -20.47 -6.24
N LEU A 209 -10.31 -19.70 -5.42
CA LEU A 209 -11.30 -20.27 -4.50
C LEU A 209 -12.67 -20.47 -5.14
N GLU A 210 -13.05 -19.59 -6.06
CA GLU A 210 -14.37 -19.62 -6.66
C GLU A 210 -14.37 -20.25 -8.06
N ASP A 211 -13.33 -19.99 -8.85
CA ASP A 211 -13.22 -20.47 -10.24
C ASP A 211 -12.28 -21.68 -10.36
N LYS A 212 -11.72 -22.19 -9.24
CA LYS A 212 -10.78 -23.32 -9.17
C LYS A 212 -9.54 -23.15 -10.07
N ALA A 213 -9.14 -21.91 -10.32
CA ALA A 213 -7.98 -21.60 -11.15
C ALA A 213 -6.69 -22.18 -10.55
N LYS A 214 -5.85 -22.75 -11.41
CA LYS A 214 -4.51 -23.23 -11.05
C LYS A 214 -3.49 -22.11 -11.18
N VAL A 215 -2.51 -22.08 -10.27
CA VAL A 215 -1.39 -21.17 -10.36
C VAL A 215 -0.32 -21.76 -11.26
N LEU A 216 -0.09 -21.15 -12.42
CA LEU A 216 1.02 -21.49 -13.29
C LEU A 216 2.34 -20.95 -12.74
N ALA A 217 2.35 -19.68 -12.29
CA ALA A 217 3.48 -19.05 -11.63
C ALA A 217 2.99 -17.91 -10.72
N SER A 218 3.58 -17.79 -9.53
CA SER A 218 3.43 -16.59 -8.69
C SER A 218 4.45 -15.52 -9.08
N GLY A 219 4.33 -14.33 -8.50
CA GLY A 219 5.33 -13.27 -8.69
C GLY A 219 6.71 -13.56 -8.07
N LYS A 220 6.85 -14.65 -7.27
CA LYS A 220 8.12 -15.00 -6.63
C LYS A 220 9.22 -15.25 -7.66
N GLY A 221 10.30 -14.45 -7.59
CA GLY A 221 11.41 -14.51 -8.53
C GLY A 221 11.08 -13.98 -9.95
N LEU A 222 9.94 -13.27 -10.09
CA LEU A 222 9.51 -12.62 -11.32
C LEU A 222 9.29 -11.11 -11.14
N SER A 223 8.50 -10.71 -10.14
CA SER A 223 8.13 -9.32 -9.91
C SER A 223 8.04 -9.04 -8.41
N PRO A 224 8.63 -7.95 -7.91
CA PRO A 224 8.53 -7.58 -6.50
C PRO A 224 7.09 -7.21 -6.10
N ASN A 225 6.31 -6.67 -7.02
CA ASN A 225 4.94 -6.23 -6.79
C ASN A 225 4.85 -5.27 -5.58
N TYR A 226 5.62 -4.18 -5.61
CA TYR A 226 5.56 -3.10 -4.63
C TYR A 226 4.20 -2.39 -4.70
N THR A 227 3.78 -1.76 -3.61
CA THR A 227 2.82 -0.66 -3.67
C THR A 227 3.57 0.65 -3.53
N PHE A 228 3.27 1.61 -4.40
CA PHE A 228 3.76 2.99 -4.30
C PHE A 228 2.62 3.93 -3.94
N TYR A 229 2.93 4.89 -3.08
CA TYR A 229 2.09 6.04 -2.78
C TYR A 229 2.59 7.22 -3.58
N LEU A 230 1.69 7.79 -4.37
CA LEU A 230 1.96 8.88 -5.30
C LEU A 230 1.19 10.12 -4.84
N ALA A 231 1.81 11.27 -5.02
CA ALA A 231 1.20 12.56 -4.73
C ALA A 231 1.18 13.47 -5.96
N SER A 232 0.20 14.35 -6.02
CA SER A 232 0.11 15.41 -7.02
C SER A 232 1.18 16.48 -6.79
N ASN A 233 1.59 17.17 -7.87
CA ASN A 233 2.50 18.31 -7.76
C ASN A 233 1.99 19.38 -6.80
N ASN A 234 0.67 19.61 -6.79
CA ASN A 234 0.07 20.61 -5.92
C ASN A 234 0.30 20.28 -4.43
N LEU A 235 -0.04 19.04 -4.03
CA LEU A 235 0.12 18.61 -2.65
C LEU A 235 1.59 18.66 -2.19
N VAL A 236 2.51 18.20 -3.04
CA VAL A 236 3.96 18.22 -2.73
C VAL A 236 4.50 19.65 -2.54
N LYS A 237 4.03 20.60 -3.36
CA LYS A 237 4.47 22.00 -3.29
C LYS A 237 3.84 22.77 -2.14
N SER A 238 2.52 22.60 -1.94
CA SER A 238 1.76 23.41 -0.98
C SER A 238 1.76 22.83 0.44
N HIS A 239 1.81 21.49 0.56
CA HIS A 239 1.67 20.79 1.85
C HIS A 239 2.63 19.60 1.96
N PRO A 240 3.96 19.79 1.83
CA PRO A 240 4.92 18.67 1.86
C PRO A 240 4.90 17.91 3.20
N GLN A 241 4.58 18.57 4.31
CA GLN A 241 4.48 17.92 5.63
C GLN A 241 3.27 16.98 5.73
N ALA A 242 2.21 17.22 4.97
CA ALA A 242 1.05 16.33 4.92
C ALA A 242 1.44 14.91 4.47
N LEU A 243 2.44 14.76 3.60
CA LEU A 243 2.94 13.46 3.15
C LEU A 243 3.49 12.62 4.31
N LYS A 244 4.15 13.25 5.28
CA LYS A 244 4.64 12.57 6.50
C LYS A 244 3.48 12.11 7.38
N GLY A 245 2.44 12.94 7.55
CA GLY A 245 1.22 12.58 8.26
C GLY A 245 0.51 11.40 7.61
N ILE A 246 0.42 11.39 6.28
CA ILE A 246 -0.16 10.27 5.52
C ILE A 246 0.64 8.98 5.76
N ILE A 247 1.98 9.01 5.65
CA ILE A 247 2.85 7.85 5.92
C ILE A 247 2.63 7.34 7.34
N LYS A 248 2.56 8.24 8.33
CA LYS A 248 2.28 7.90 9.73
C LYS A 248 0.97 7.14 9.86
N GLN A 249 -0.12 7.62 9.26
CA GLN A 249 -1.43 6.99 9.38
C GLN A 249 -1.54 5.68 8.59
N VAL A 250 -0.85 5.55 7.47
CA VAL A 250 -0.70 4.26 6.77
C VAL A 250 0.00 3.24 7.67
N ASN A 251 1.02 3.65 8.42
CA ASN A 251 1.72 2.77 9.37
C ASN A 251 0.87 2.41 10.60
N VAL A 252 0.01 3.32 11.09
CA VAL A 252 -0.99 3.01 12.11
C VAL A 252 -1.95 1.94 11.60
N ALA A 253 -2.46 2.08 10.38
CA ALA A 253 -3.31 1.09 9.74
C ALA A 253 -2.60 -0.27 9.58
N ASP A 254 -1.34 -0.28 9.11
CA ASP A 254 -0.57 -1.51 8.97
C ASP A 254 -0.35 -2.24 10.31
N LYS A 255 0.02 -1.50 11.36
CA LYS A 255 0.17 -2.06 12.71
C LYS A 255 -1.14 -2.69 13.21
N TRP A 256 -2.27 -2.06 12.94
CA TRP A 256 -3.57 -2.63 13.29
C TRP A 256 -3.85 -3.91 12.49
N VAL A 257 -3.57 -3.93 11.18
CA VAL A 257 -3.70 -5.12 10.31
C VAL A 257 -2.85 -6.28 10.83
N GLN A 258 -1.60 -6.03 11.21
CA GLN A 258 -0.69 -7.04 11.72
C GLN A 258 -1.23 -7.73 12.97
N ASN A 259 -1.82 -6.94 13.89
CA ASN A 259 -2.33 -7.43 15.17
C ASN A 259 -3.75 -8.00 15.08
N ASN A 260 -4.48 -7.73 13.97
CA ASN A 260 -5.91 -8.03 13.86
C ASN A 260 -6.26 -8.68 12.50
N LYS A 261 -5.48 -9.67 12.05
CA LYS A 261 -5.65 -10.28 10.70
C LYS A 261 -7.06 -10.79 10.44
N ALA A 262 -7.69 -11.48 11.40
CA ALA A 262 -9.05 -12.00 11.25
C ALA A 262 -10.08 -10.87 11.16
N ALA A 263 -9.98 -9.88 12.04
CA ALA A 263 -10.85 -8.70 12.02
C ALA A 263 -10.64 -7.89 10.72
N THR A 264 -9.38 -7.76 10.25
CA THR A 264 -9.06 -7.14 8.95
C THR A 264 -9.77 -7.86 7.81
N ALA A 265 -9.68 -9.20 7.75
CA ALA A 265 -10.32 -9.96 6.70
C ALA A 265 -11.85 -9.81 6.71
N SER A 266 -12.47 -9.81 7.89
CA SER A 266 -13.91 -9.61 8.05
C SER A 266 -14.35 -8.21 7.63
N LEU A 267 -13.64 -7.17 8.09
CA LEU A 267 -13.91 -5.79 7.72
C LEU A 267 -13.74 -5.58 6.23
N PHE A 268 -12.67 -6.15 5.67
CA PHE A 268 -12.36 -6.05 4.24
C PHE A 268 -13.42 -6.73 3.37
N ALA A 269 -13.89 -7.93 3.76
CA ALA A 269 -15.00 -8.61 3.09
C ALA A 269 -16.26 -7.73 3.06
N LYS A 270 -16.60 -7.11 4.20
CA LYS A 270 -17.77 -6.23 4.33
C LYS A 270 -17.64 -4.97 3.46
N SER A 271 -16.47 -4.31 3.47
CA SER A 271 -16.27 -3.04 2.76
C SER A 271 -16.11 -3.19 1.24
N THR A 272 -15.62 -4.35 0.77
CA THR A 272 -15.32 -4.58 -0.65
C THR A 272 -16.29 -5.52 -1.35
N GLY A 273 -17.24 -6.13 -0.61
CA GLY A 273 -18.18 -7.12 -1.14
C GLY A 273 -17.55 -8.48 -1.49
N LEU A 274 -16.33 -8.76 -1.00
CA LEU A 274 -15.66 -10.05 -1.22
C LEU A 274 -16.19 -11.11 -0.26
N LYS A 275 -16.16 -12.39 -0.69
CA LYS A 275 -16.44 -13.49 0.24
C LYS A 275 -15.41 -13.53 1.37
N PRO A 276 -15.79 -13.87 2.61
CA PRO A 276 -14.88 -13.89 3.76
C PRO A 276 -13.61 -14.72 3.53
N VAL A 277 -13.73 -15.91 2.91
CA VAL A 277 -12.60 -16.80 2.61
C VAL A 277 -11.63 -16.17 1.59
N VAL A 278 -12.11 -15.40 0.62
CA VAL A 278 -11.28 -14.68 -0.34
C VAL A 278 -10.49 -13.59 0.39
N SER A 279 -11.16 -12.80 1.22
CA SER A 279 -10.52 -11.76 2.03
C SER A 279 -9.48 -12.34 2.99
N GLN A 280 -9.78 -13.45 3.66
CA GLN A 280 -8.86 -14.15 4.54
C GLN A 280 -7.59 -14.60 3.80
N THR A 281 -7.75 -15.26 2.65
CA THR A 281 -6.64 -15.72 1.81
C THR A 281 -5.77 -14.56 1.34
N PHE A 282 -6.39 -13.48 0.89
CA PHE A 282 -5.69 -12.26 0.47
C PHE A 282 -4.89 -11.64 1.61
N ILE A 283 -5.49 -11.45 2.79
CA ILE A 283 -4.81 -10.86 3.95
C ILE A 283 -3.64 -11.74 4.43
N GLN A 284 -3.77 -13.07 4.36
CA GLN A 284 -2.70 -14.00 4.75
C GLN A 284 -1.47 -13.94 3.83
N ARG A 285 -1.64 -13.56 2.54
CA ARG A 285 -0.53 -13.42 1.59
C ARG A 285 0.28 -12.14 1.77
N ARG A 286 -0.22 -11.19 2.54
CA ARG A 286 0.52 -9.93 2.78
C ARG A 286 1.76 -10.20 3.61
N PRO A 287 2.90 -9.54 3.29
CA PRO A 287 4.07 -9.58 4.16
C PRO A 287 3.75 -8.94 5.52
N ASN A 288 4.54 -9.26 6.51
CA ASN A 288 4.43 -8.71 7.85
C ASN A 288 5.84 -8.29 8.33
N PRO A 289 6.14 -7.00 8.49
CA PRO A 289 5.28 -5.83 8.27
C PRO A 289 5.07 -5.48 6.79
N SER A 290 4.05 -4.65 6.50
CA SER A 290 3.74 -4.12 5.18
C SER A 290 3.44 -2.61 5.23
N GLY A 291 4.08 -1.91 6.16
CA GLY A 291 3.94 -0.47 6.34
C GLY A 291 4.61 0.34 5.24
N ALA A 292 4.32 1.64 5.23
CA ALA A 292 4.87 2.59 4.28
C ALA A 292 6.21 3.18 4.76
N ALA A 293 7.17 3.31 3.85
CA ALA A 293 8.45 3.94 4.07
C ALA A 293 8.82 4.87 2.90
N LEU A 294 9.72 5.82 3.14
CA LEU A 294 10.34 6.60 2.06
C LEU A 294 11.14 5.68 1.14
N LEU A 295 11.14 5.97 -0.17
CA LEU A 295 11.84 5.16 -1.15
C LEU A 295 13.34 5.12 -0.84
N ASN A 296 13.90 3.91 -0.76
CA ASN A 296 15.34 3.69 -0.61
C ASN A 296 16.00 3.37 -1.96
N LYS A 297 17.33 3.35 -1.97
CA LYS A 297 18.13 3.10 -3.20
C LYS A 297 17.75 1.81 -3.90
N LYS A 298 17.48 0.73 -3.14
CA LYS A 298 17.09 -0.57 -3.72
C LYS A 298 15.76 -0.49 -4.44
N VAL A 299 14.75 0.10 -3.82
CA VAL A 299 13.40 0.22 -4.40
C VAL A 299 13.42 1.11 -5.65
N ILE A 300 14.21 2.18 -5.63
CA ILE A 300 14.41 3.06 -6.80
C ILE A 300 15.09 2.28 -7.93
N ALA A 301 16.11 1.47 -7.62
CA ALA A 301 16.80 0.64 -8.62
C ALA A 301 15.88 -0.44 -9.21
N ASP A 302 15.10 -1.13 -8.39
CA ASP A 302 14.12 -2.13 -8.85
C ASP A 302 13.07 -1.48 -9.79
N GLN A 303 12.60 -0.28 -9.43
CA GLN A 303 11.65 0.48 -10.24
C GLN A 303 12.26 0.99 -11.55
N GLN A 304 13.55 1.36 -11.51
CA GLN A 304 14.30 1.73 -12.71
C GLN A 304 14.50 0.54 -13.65
N GLU A 305 14.78 -0.66 -13.11
CA GLU A 305 14.88 -1.88 -13.91
C GLU A 305 13.57 -2.18 -14.66
N LEU A 306 12.42 -2.03 -13.97
CA LEU A 306 11.10 -2.16 -14.62
C LEU A 306 10.96 -1.16 -15.77
N ALA A 307 11.30 0.11 -15.54
CA ALA A 307 11.22 1.15 -16.56
C ALA A 307 12.13 0.87 -17.76
N ASN A 308 13.37 0.45 -17.50
CA ASN A 308 14.33 0.08 -18.54
C ASN A 308 13.81 -1.08 -19.39
N ARG A 309 13.27 -2.13 -18.74
CA ARG A 309 12.71 -3.28 -19.43
C ARG A 309 11.54 -2.89 -20.34
N PHE A 310 10.67 -2.01 -19.87
CA PHE A 310 9.54 -1.55 -20.69
C PHE A 310 9.98 -0.65 -21.85
N SER A 311 11.04 0.12 -21.66
CA SER A 311 11.65 0.92 -22.73
C SER A 311 12.30 0.03 -23.80
N GLU A 312 13.10 -0.98 -23.38
CA GLU A 312 13.74 -1.96 -24.30
C GLU A 312 12.72 -2.69 -25.17
N LEU A 313 11.58 -3.07 -24.58
CA LEU A 313 10.49 -3.74 -25.29
C LEU A 313 9.55 -2.78 -26.05
N LYS A 314 9.87 -1.47 -26.06
CA LYS A 314 9.05 -0.42 -26.67
C LYS A 314 7.59 -0.42 -26.15
N ILE A 315 7.39 -0.88 -24.90
CA ILE A 315 6.09 -0.87 -24.23
C ILE A 315 5.75 0.54 -23.73
N ILE A 316 6.78 1.32 -23.37
CA ILE A 316 6.67 2.76 -23.08
C ILE A 316 7.39 3.55 -24.19
N PRO A 317 6.95 4.79 -24.48
CA PRO A 317 7.42 5.56 -25.65
C PRO A 317 8.86 6.07 -25.52
N LYS A 318 9.40 6.16 -24.29
CA LYS A 318 10.74 6.70 -24.03
C LYS A 318 11.31 6.15 -22.73
N SER A 319 12.63 6.20 -22.60
CA SER A 319 13.32 5.96 -21.33
C SER A 319 13.00 7.07 -20.32
N ILE A 320 12.94 6.70 -19.05
CA ILE A 320 12.68 7.62 -17.93
C ILE A 320 13.68 7.40 -16.81
N ASN A 321 13.87 8.42 -15.98
CA ASN A 321 14.66 8.34 -14.76
C ASN A 321 13.70 8.42 -13.55
N ILE A 322 13.57 7.32 -12.83
CA ILE A 322 12.66 7.21 -11.67
C ILE A 322 13.03 8.22 -10.58
N GLN A 323 14.33 8.45 -10.34
CA GLN A 323 14.82 9.36 -9.30
C GLN A 323 14.24 10.79 -9.44
N GLN A 324 13.98 11.25 -10.67
CA GLN A 324 13.43 12.59 -10.93
C GLN A 324 12.01 12.78 -10.39
N ALA A 325 11.28 11.69 -10.20
CA ALA A 325 9.91 11.72 -9.67
C ALA A 325 9.84 11.36 -8.17
N VAL A 326 10.98 11.11 -7.51
CA VAL A 326 11.00 10.76 -6.08
C VAL A 326 11.01 12.02 -5.23
N TRP A 327 10.04 12.11 -4.30
CA TRP A 327 10.03 13.16 -3.28
C TRP A 327 11.17 12.99 -2.29
N ALA A 328 11.91 14.04 -2.04
CA ALA A 328 13.14 14.02 -1.21
C ALA A 328 12.89 14.02 0.31
N GLY A 329 11.62 14.00 0.76
CA GLY A 329 11.29 13.97 2.20
C GLY A 329 11.41 15.31 2.93
N LYS A 330 11.59 16.41 2.21
CA LYS A 330 11.79 17.76 2.78
C LYS A 330 10.51 18.58 2.79
#